data_399a008504580f7f6615afb18da2b157
#
_entry.id   399a008504580f7f6615afb18da2b157
#
_cell.length_a   1.000
_cell.length_b   1.000
_cell.length_c   1.000
_cell.angle_alpha   90.00
_cell.angle_beta   90.00
_cell.angle_gamma   90.00
#
_symmetry.space_group_name_H-M   'P 1'
#
loop_
_entity.id
_entity.type
_entity.pdbx_description
1 polymer ?
#
loop_
_entity_poly.entity_id
_entity_poly.type
_entity_poly.pdbx_seq_one_letter_code
_entity_poly.pdbx_strand_id
1 'polypeptide(L)'
;MAQATQLTRNERLDRLPFNKAHRRLLVASGIGWAFDAMDVGLVSFVVAAIAADPHFNLDPTHKSWVLSIGFVGMAVGAALGGWIADRIGRKTVFTATLIIFGIANGVMACSWSLGMLLGARLVIGLGLGAELPVASTLVSEFSPARQRGRMTVLLESFWAVGWIVAAMIGYVVIPNTGDWGWRWALAIGALPLLYAIVARAHVPESVRFLESQGREEEAERAVRWFEAAGGVEPVASPKGTPLPRIGARELFGGRYLARTIAIWATWFFVNFSYYGAFTWMPSLLADQFGSLTKSFGYTLAISIAQLPGYFLAAWLVEIWGRRRTLSVFLAVSAVAAFAFSQAGSVAMVLAFGMLLSASNLGAWGVLYAVTPEIYPTRLRGAAAGAAAAVGRIAAIVAPLLVPWFLTLSGGSKAVAFVVFAAAFLLACLAALCLPERRGQALED
;
A
#
# COMPACT_ATOMS: atom_id res chain seq x y z
N MET A 1 50.34 2.69 12.38
CA MET A 1 48.97 2.71 12.94
C MET A 1 47.99 2.77 11.77
N ALA A 2 47.28 1.70 11.46
CA ALA A 2 46.27 1.72 10.42
C ALA A 2 45.20 2.75 10.84
N GLN A 3 44.89 3.73 10.01
CA GLN A 3 43.76 4.62 10.20
C GLN A 3 42.51 3.73 10.35
N ALA A 4 41.93 3.68 11.54
CA ALA A 4 40.69 3.02 11.76
C ALA A 4 39.67 3.64 10.78
N THR A 5 39.21 2.89 9.83
CA THR A 5 38.25 3.35 8.81
C THR A 5 36.99 3.80 9.54
N GLN A 6 36.81 5.12 9.64
CA GLN A 6 35.60 5.69 10.25
C GLN A 6 34.44 5.44 9.28
N LEU A 7 33.47 4.65 9.70
CA LEU A 7 32.26 4.37 8.93
C LEU A 7 31.14 5.31 9.39
N THR A 8 30.43 5.88 8.44
CA THR A 8 29.18 6.61 8.77
C THR A 8 28.16 5.67 9.41
N ARG A 9 27.22 6.19 10.16
CA ARG A 9 26.16 5.39 10.82
C ARG A 9 25.33 4.60 9.81
N ASN A 10 25.10 5.17 8.62
CA ASN A 10 24.43 4.44 7.52
C ASN A 10 25.26 3.27 7.01
N GLU A 11 26.56 3.44 6.79
CA GLU A 11 27.47 2.35 6.36
C GLU A 11 27.57 1.27 7.44
N ARG A 12 27.51 1.63 8.73
CA ARG A 12 27.46 0.66 9.84
C ARG A 12 26.19 -0.18 9.78
N LEU A 13 25.02 0.42 9.52
CA LEU A 13 23.76 -0.30 9.33
C LEU A 13 23.79 -1.17 8.07
N ASP A 14 24.32 -0.65 6.96
CA ASP A 14 24.38 -1.34 5.67
C ASP A 14 25.19 -2.65 5.70
N ARG A 15 26.22 -2.73 6.55
CA ARG A 15 27.06 -3.94 6.70
C ARG A 15 26.50 -5.02 7.61
N LEU A 16 25.44 -4.69 8.38
CA LEU A 16 24.90 -5.64 9.36
C LEU A 16 24.26 -6.87 8.70
N PRO A 17 24.38 -8.05 9.31
CA PRO A 17 23.54 -9.18 8.94
C PRO A 17 22.09 -8.91 9.39
N PHE A 18 21.12 -9.53 8.70
CA PHE A 18 19.73 -9.51 9.16
C PHE A 18 19.62 -10.18 10.54
N ASN A 19 19.08 -9.45 11.51
CA ASN A 19 19.04 -9.87 12.91
C ASN A 19 17.67 -9.65 13.57
N LYS A 20 17.57 -9.92 14.86
CA LYS A 20 16.31 -9.80 15.64
C LYS A 20 15.76 -8.37 15.66
N ALA A 21 16.62 -7.35 15.63
CA ALA A 21 16.19 -5.95 15.61
C ALA A 21 15.49 -5.60 14.28
N HIS A 22 16.07 -6.03 13.15
CA HIS A 22 15.45 -5.87 11.84
C HIS A 22 14.10 -6.59 11.76
N ARG A 23 14.00 -7.81 12.26
CA ARG A 23 12.72 -8.54 12.30
C ARG A 23 11.68 -7.82 13.15
N ARG A 24 12.09 -7.26 14.32
CA ARG A 24 11.19 -6.51 15.20
C ARG A 24 10.68 -5.24 14.51
N LEU A 25 11.57 -4.49 13.84
CA LEU A 25 11.20 -3.31 13.08
C LEU A 25 10.26 -3.65 11.93
N LEU A 26 10.58 -4.69 11.15
CA LEU A 26 9.75 -5.13 10.03
C LEU A 26 8.34 -5.52 10.48
N VAL A 27 8.22 -6.31 11.56
CA VAL A 27 6.92 -6.74 12.09
C VAL A 27 6.15 -5.55 12.65
N ALA A 28 6.82 -4.67 13.41
CA ALA A 28 6.17 -3.48 13.97
C ALA A 28 5.67 -2.53 12.86
N SER A 29 6.47 -2.25 11.84
CA SER A 29 6.03 -1.43 10.71
C SER A 29 5.00 -2.17 9.83
N GLY A 30 5.16 -3.49 9.66
CA GLY A 30 4.26 -4.33 8.88
C GLY A 30 2.86 -4.43 9.49
N ILE A 31 2.71 -4.48 10.80
CA ILE A 31 1.40 -4.46 11.45
C ILE A 31 0.70 -3.12 11.18
N GLY A 32 1.40 -1.97 11.25
CA GLY A 32 0.84 -0.69 10.82
C GLY A 32 0.37 -0.76 9.36
N TRP A 33 1.23 -1.25 8.46
CA TRP A 33 0.91 -1.44 7.04
C TRP A 33 -0.31 -2.34 6.83
N ALA A 34 -0.48 -3.40 7.63
CA ALA A 34 -1.65 -4.25 7.61
C ALA A 34 -2.92 -3.52 8.09
N PHE A 35 -2.81 -2.63 9.07
CA PHE A 35 -3.94 -1.79 9.50
C PHE A 35 -4.37 -0.82 8.41
N ASP A 36 -3.42 -0.22 7.67
CA ASP A 36 -3.73 0.63 6.52
C ASP A 36 -4.51 -0.13 5.45
N ALA A 37 -4.01 -1.32 5.08
CA ALA A 37 -4.67 -2.19 4.12
C ALA A 37 -6.03 -2.70 4.62
N MET A 38 -6.13 -3.01 5.90
CA MET A 38 -7.38 -3.41 6.56
C MET A 38 -8.42 -2.30 6.45
N ASP A 39 -8.07 -1.05 6.73
CA ASP A 39 -9.01 0.06 6.64
C ASP A 39 -9.49 0.29 5.20
N VAL A 40 -8.56 0.32 4.23
CA VAL A 40 -8.91 0.44 2.81
C VAL A 40 -9.80 -0.70 2.33
N GLY A 41 -9.54 -1.92 2.78
CA GLY A 41 -10.39 -3.08 2.48
C GLY A 41 -11.74 -3.02 3.17
N LEU A 42 -11.74 -2.70 4.47
CA LEU A 42 -12.93 -2.72 5.32
C LEU A 42 -14.01 -1.75 4.85
N VAL A 43 -13.63 -0.56 4.38
CA VAL A 43 -14.60 0.41 3.87
C VAL A 43 -15.41 -0.14 2.69
N SER A 44 -14.87 -1.06 1.90
CA SER A 44 -15.57 -1.69 0.78
C SER A 44 -16.76 -2.54 1.26
N PHE A 45 -16.59 -3.27 2.36
CA PHE A 45 -17.64 -4.06 3.00
C PHE A 45 -18.63 -3.17 3.75
N VAL A 46 -18.13 -2.17 4.48
CA VAL A 46 -18.92 -1.20 5.22
C VAL A 46 -19.85 -0.41 4.30
N VAL A 47 -19.35 0.09 3.16
CA VAL A 47 -20.17 0.82 2.18
C VAL A 47 -21.25 -0.06 1.57
N ALA A 48 -20.96 -1.34 1.31
CA ALA A 48 -21.95 -2.30 0.83
C ALA A 48 -23.06 -2.52 1.88
N ALA A 49 -22.71 -2.58 3.18
CA ALA A 49 -23.66 -2.77 4.27
C ALA A 49 -24.48 -1.49 4.56
N ILE A 50 -23.83 -0.31 4.61
CA ILE A 50 -24.53 0.98 4.83
C ILE A 50 -25.53 1.27 3.70
N ALA A 51 -25.24 0.84 2.48
CA ALA A 51 -26.17 1.03 1.36
C ALA A 51 -27.48 0.25 1.53
N ALA A 52 -27.46 -0.83 2.32
CA ALA A 52 -28.65 -1.60 2.69
C ALA A 52 -29.37 -1.01 3.95
N ASP A 53 -28.76 -0.04 4.64
CA ASP A 53 -29.33 0.63 5.81
C ASP A 53 -30.36 1.67 5.35
N PRO A 54 -31.65 1.55 5.76
CA PRO A 54 -32.71 2.48 5.36
C PRO A 54 -32.46 3.95 5.74
N HIS A 55 -31.67 4.20 6.77
CA HIS A 55 -31.36 5.56 7.23
C HIS A 55 -30.39 6.29 6.29
N PHE A 56 -29.48 5.58 5.61
CA PHE A 56 -28.49 6.18 4.73
C PHE A 56 -28.90 6.13 3.26
N ASN A 57 -29.55 5.05 2.83
CA ASN A 57 -30.03 4.84 1.45
C ASN A 57 -29.01 5.29 0.38
N LEU A 58 -27.78 4.79 0.47
CA LEU A 58 -26.70 5.21 -0.41
C LEU A 58 -26.88 4.67 -1.83
N ASP A 59 -27.09 5.55 -2.78
CA ASP A 59 -27.04 5.23 -4.20
C ASP A 59 -25.59 4.94 -4.66
N PRO A 60 -25.37 4.44 -5.88
CA PRO A 60 -24.03 4.18 -6.41
C PRO A 60 -23.12 5.41 -6.40
N THR A 61 -23.66 6.62 -6.57
CA THR A 61 -22.89 7.86 -6.55
C THR A 61 -22.36 8.18 -5.17
N HIS A 62 -23.23 8.09 -4.14
CA HIS A 62 -22.81 8.27 -2.74
C HIS A 62 -21.79 7.22 -2.30
N LYS A 63 -21.97 5.95 -2.70
CA LYS A 63 -20.99 4.88 -2.46
C LYS A 63 -19.61 5.28 -3.03
N SER A 64 -19.59 5.77 -4.27
CA SER A 64 -18.35 6.19 -4.93
C SER A 64 -17.64 7.32 -4.19
N TRP A 65 -18.39 8.28 -3.65
CA TRP A 65 -17.81 9.37 -2.86
C TRP A 65 -17.14 8.87 -1.58
N VAL A 66 -17.81 7.98 -0.83
CA VAL A 66 -17.24 7.42 0.41
C VAL A 66 -15.98 6.60 0.12
N LEU A 67 -15.96 5.83 -0.97
CA LEU A 67 -14.79 5.06 -1.39
C LEU A 67 -13.63 5.97 -1.84
N SER A 68 -13.91 7.04 -2.59
CA SER A 68 -12.89 7.89 -3.19
C SER A 68 -12.32 8.95 -2.26
N ILE A 69 -13.13 9.52 -1.35
CA ILE A 69 -12.70 10.63 -0.48
C ILE A 69 -11.53 10.23 0.43
N GLY A 70 -11.46 8.95 0.83
CA GLY A 70 -10.34 8.42 1.57
C GLY A 70 -9.03 8.50 0.79
N PHE A 71 -9.04 8.22 -0.51
CA PHE A 71 -7.86 8.36 -1.38
C PHE A 71 -7.46 9.81 -1.59
N VAL A 72 -8.41 10.76 -1.61
CA VAL A 72 -8.11 12.19 -1.57
C VAL A 72 -7.34 12.53 -0.30
N GLY A 73 -7.85 12.08 0.85
CA GLY A 73 -7.15 12.21 2.13
C GLY A 73 -5.74 11.61 2.08
N MET A 74 -5.60 10.39 1.53
CA MET A 74 -4.29 9.72 1.40
C MET A 74 -3.32 10.50 0.50
N ALA A 75 -3.78 11.10 -0.58
CA ALA A 75 -2.92 11.90 -1.46
C ALA A 75 -2.40 13.15 -0.73
N VAL A 76 -3.27 13.86 -0.02
CA VAL A 76 -2.90 15.03 0.78
C VAL A 76 -2.00 14.62 1.97
N GLY A 77 -2.36 13.54 2.66
CA GLY A 77 -1.59 12.99 3.78
C GLY A 77 -0.18 12.57 3.37
N ALA A 78 -0.02 11.92 2.23
CA ALA A 78 1.29 11.53 1.70
C ALA A 78 2.16 12.76 1.36
N ALA A 79 1.58 13.80 0.77
CA ALA A 79 2.29 15.03 0.44
C ALA A 79 2.75 15.78 1.71
N LEU A 80 1.90 15.87 2.72
CA LEU A 80 2.18 16.54 3.98
C LEU A 80 3.04 15.70 4.92
N GLY A 81 2.83 14.38 4.95
CA GLY A 81 3.45 13.46 5.90
C GLY A 81 4.97 13.44 5.81
N GLY A 82 5.53 13.43 4.60
CA GLY A 82 6.98 13.51 4.40
C GLY A 82 7.57 14.82 4.93
N TRP A 83 6.93 15.96 4.62
CA TRP A 83 7.35 17.26 5.07
C TRP A 83 7.25 17.44 6.62
N ILE A 84 6.19 16.90 7.22
CA ILE A 84 6.01 16.88 8.66
C ILE A 84 7.05 15.94 9.31
N ALA A 85 7.28 14.76 8.73
CA ALA A 85 8.24 13.78 9.24
C ALA A 85 9.68 14.29 9.23
N ASP A 86 10.04 15.15 8.29
CA ASP A 86 11.34 15.81 8.26
C ASP A 86 11.52 16.86 9.39
N ARG A 87 10.43 17.33 9.98
CA ARG A 87 10.44 18.34 11.06
C ARG A 87 10.30 17.75 12.46
N ILE A 88 9.39 16.79 12.64
CA ILE A 88 9.05 16.24 13.96
C ILE A 88 9.49 14.79 14.17
N GLY A 89 10.06 14.15 13.14
CA GLY A 89 10.58 12.79 13.18
C GLY A 89 9.63 11.75 12.61
N ARG A 90 10.21 10.67 12.08
CA ARG A 90 9.46 9.59 11.42
C ARG A 90 8.63 8.79 12.42
N LYS A 91 9.23 8.45 13.56
CA LYS A 91 8.54 7.74 14.66
C LYS A 91 7.34 8.52 15.18
N THR A 92 7.49 9.84 15.34
CA THR A 92 6.41 10.70 15.84
C THR A 92 5.25 10.76 14.86
N VAL A 93 5.52 10.94 13.56
CA VAL A 93 4.49 10.94 12.53
C VAL A 93 3.79 9.59 12.47
N PHE A 94 4.55 8.48 12.42
CA PHE A 94 3.99 7.13 12.40
C PHE A 94 3.03 6.87 13.57
N THR A 95 3.40 7.30 14.77
CA THR A 95 2.53 7.14 15.95
C THR A 95 1.29 8.06 15.88
N ALA A 96 1.47 9.30 15.44
CA ALA A 96 0.37 10.27 15.34
C ALA A 96 -0.66 9.85 14.28
N THR A 97 -0.22 9.29 13.14
CA THR A 97 -1.14 8.81 12.10
C THR A 97 -2.00 7.66 12.59
N LEU A 98 -1.43 6.67 13.28
CA LEU A 98 -2.19 5.59 13.92
C LEU A 98 -3.26 6.09 14.89
N ILE A 99 -2.95 7.13 15.66
CA ILE A 99 -3.91 7.76 16.58
C ILE A 99 -5.03 8.46 15.81
N ILE A 100 -4.65 9.29 14.84
CA ILE A 100 -5.60 10.09 14.05
C ILE A 100 -6.60 9.18 13.33
N PHE A 101 -6.11 8.19 12.57
CA PHE A 101 -7.02 7.35 11.82
C PHE A 101 -7.79 6.38 12.71
N GLY A 102 -7.23 5.92 13.84
CA GLY A 102 -7.95 5.12 14.81
C GLY A 102 -9.11 5.87 15.47
N ILE A 103 -8.90 7.13 15.89
CA ILE A 103 -9.98 8.00 16.40
C ILE A 103 -11.02 8.26 15.30
N ALA A 104 -10.58 8.58 14.09
CA ALA A 104 -11.48 8.88 12.99
C ALA A 104 -12.34 7.67 12.58
N ASN A 105 -11.83 6.43 12.68
CA ASN A 105 -12.62 5.22 12.53
C ASN A 105 -13.70 5.08 13.63
N GLY A 106 -13.35 5.39 14.87
CA GLY A 106 -14.34 5.44 15.97
C GLY A 106 -15.44 6.47 15.70
N VAL A 107 -15.07 7.66 15.22
CA VAL A 107 -16.03 8.71 14.81
C VAL A 107 -16.89 8.23 13.64
N MET A 108 -16.30 7.58 12.65
CA MET A 108 -17.02 7.01 11.50
C MET A 108 -18.02 5.93 11.94
N ALA A 109 -17.69 5.10 12.93
CA ALA A 109 -18.61 4.11 13.52
C ALA A 109 -19.85 4.74 14.16
N CYS A 110 -19.74 5.96 14.68
CA CYS A 110 -20.83 6.72 15.29
C CYS A 110 -21.58 7.62 14.28
N SER A 111 -21.32 7.51 12.98
CA SER A 111 -21.90 8.39 11.97
C SER A 111 -23.42 8.20 11.83
N TRP A 112 -24.14 9.30 11.65
CA TRP A 112 -25.58 9.35 11.38
C TRP A 112 -25.92 10.08 10.08
N SER A 113 -24.93 10.57 9.34
CA SER A 113 -25.14 11.29 8.07
C SER A 113 -24.00 11.00 7.07
N LEU A 114 -24.32 11.14 5.78
CA LEU A 114 -23.33 11.02 4.71
C LEU A 114 -22.17 12.03 4.88
N GLY A 115 -22.49 13.28 5.29
CA GLY A 115 -21.46 14.29 5.51
C GLY A 115 -20.46 13.90 6.60
N MET A 116 -20.93 13.28 7.69
CA MET A 116 -20.06 12.78 8.75
C MET A 116 -19.21 11.58 8.28
N LEU A 117 -19.80 10.66 7.51
CA LEU A 117 -19.04 9.56 6.88
C LEU A 117 -17.92 10.09 5.98
N LEU A 118 -18.21 11.06 5.10
CA LEU A 118 -17.24 11.66 4.20
C LEU A 118 -16.14 12.39 4.95
N GLY A 119 -16.51 13.19 5.96
CA GLY A 119 -15.55 13.93 6.77
C GLY A 119 -14.60 13.01 7.55
N ALA A 120 -15.15 12.00 8.23
CA ALA A 120 -14.37 11.01 8.95
C ALA A 120 -13.46 10.23 7.97
N ARG A 121 -13.97 9.83 6.81
CA ARG A 121 -13.20 9.10 5.78
C ARG A 121 -12.04 9.91 5.22
N LEU A 122 -12.23 11.23 5.02
CA LEU A 122 -11.16 12.14 4.62
C LEU A 122 -10.05 12.19 5.68
N VAL A 123 -10.41 12.29 6.96
CA VAL A 123 -9.42 12.33 8.08
C VAL A 123 -8.69 11.00 8.21
N ILE A 124 -9.39 9.86 8.09
CA ILE A 124 -8.78 8.53 8.02
C ILE A 124 -7.73 8.51 6.90
N GLY A 125 -8.11 8.95 5.70
CA GLY A 125 -7.21 9.01 4.56
C GLY A 125 -5.96 9.87 4.80
N LEU A 126 -6.08 11.02 5.45
CA LEU A 126 -4.94 11.87 5.83
C LEU A 126 -3.92 11.11 6.69
N GLY A 127 -4.38 10.34 7.68
CA GLY A 127 -3.54 9.49 8.51
C GLY A 127 -2.83 8.42 7.70
N LEU A 128 -3.60 7.59 6.99
CA LEU A 128 -3.08 6.49 6.17
C LEU A 128 -2.07 6.95 5.12
N GLY A 129 -2.36 8.08 4.44
CA GLY A 129 -1.47 8.62 3.41
C GLY A 129 -0.11 9.04 3.93
N ALA A 130 -0.05 9.59 5.14
CA ALA A 130 1.19 10.00 5.76
C ALA A 130 2.01 8.80 6.31
N GLU A 131 1.35 7.71 6.71
CA GLU A 131 1.98 6.54 7.32
C GLU A 131 2.84 5.75 6.34
N LEU A 132 2.30 5.43 5.16
CA LEU A 132 2.96 4.57 4.18
C LEU A 132 4.39 5.01 3.81
N PRO A 133 4.66 6.27 3.38
CA PRO A 133 6.01 6.69 3.05
C PRO A 133 6.93 6.73 4.29
N VAL A 134 6.40 7.00 5.48
CA VAL A 134 7.18 7.04 6.72
C VAL A 134 7.64 5.65 7.13
N ALA A 135 6.73 4.66 7.16
CA ALA A 135 7.04 3.27 7.50
C ALA A 135 8.05 2.65 6.51
N SER A 136 7.83 2.84 5.21
CA SER A 136 8.70 2.37 4.15
C SER A 136 10.11 2.98 4.25
N THR A 137 10.21 4.28 4.54
CA THR A 137 11.48 4.96 4.76
C THR A 137 12.22 4.39 5.97
N LEU A 138 11.55 4.23 7.11
CA LEU A 138 12.16 3.66 8.32
C LEU A 138 12.70 2.25 8.07
N VAL A 139 11.89 1.37 7.49
CA VAL A 139 12.35 0.00 7.19
C VAL A 139 13.53 0.02 6.23
N SER A 140 13.51 0.88 5.21
CA SER A 140 14.61 1.01 4.24
C SER A 140 15.90 1.55 4.88
N GLU A 141 15.82 2.56 5.75
CA GLU A 141 16.99 3.18 6.39
C GLU A 141 17.75 2.21 7.32
N PHE A 142 17.02 1.37 8.04
CA PHE A 142 17.63 0.39 8.94
C PHE A 142 17.97 -0.93 8.26
N SER A 143 17.52 -1.18 7.04
CA SER A 143 17.75 -2.47 6.36
C SER A 143 19.17 -2.59 5.82
N PRO A 144 19.84 -3.76 6.01
CA PRO A 144 21.13 -4.04 5.39
C PRO A 144 21.06 -3.86 3.87
N ALA A 145 22.11 -3.28 3.26
CA ALA A 145 22.11 -2.94 1.83
C ALA A 145 21.76 -4.13 0.93
N ARG A 146 22.30 -5.32 1.24
CA ARG A 146 22.06 -6.56 0.46
C ARG A 146 20.62 -7.09 0.55
N GLN A 147 19.87 -6.73 1.60
CA GLN A 147 18.53 -7.28 1.88
C GLN A 147 17.44 -6.21 1.86
N ARG A 148 17.78 -4.94 1.59
CA ARG A 148 16.85 -3.81 1.60
C ARG A 148 15.63 -4.04 0.71
N GLY A 149 15.85 -4.50 -0.53
CA GLY A 149 14.76 -4.83 -1.45
C GLY A 149 13.85 -5.93 -0.89
N ARG A 150 14.42 -7.01 -0.35
CA ARG A 150 13.66 -8.10 0.29
C ARG A 150 12.84 -7.62 1.48
N MET A 151 13.40 -6.73 2.31
CA MET A 151 12.69 -6.15 3.45
C MET A 151 11.50 -5.29 3.02
N THR A 152 11.65 -4.53 1.94
CA THR A 152 10.56 -3.75 1.35
C THR A 152 9.44 -4.64 0.82
N VAL A 153 9.76 -5.70 0.08
CA VAL A 153 8.77 -6.67 -0.42
C VAL A 153 8.05 -7.38 0.73
N LEU A 154 8.77 -7.75 1.79
CA LEU A 154 8.17 -8.34 2.99
C LEU A 154 7.25 -7.35 3.71
N LEU A 155 7.60 -6.06 3.77
CA LEU A 155 6.72 -5.02 4.30
C LEU A 155 5.43 -4.92 3.47
N GLU A 156 5.56 -4.91 2.14
CA GLU A 156 4.42 -4.88 1.22
C GLU A 156 3.49 -6.09 1.38
N SER A 157 4.01 -7.28 1.71
CA SER A 157 3.18 -8.48 1.88
C SER A 157 2.16 -8.36 3.03
N PHE A 158 2.40 -7.48 4.01
CA PHE A 158 1.42 -7.18 5.06
C PHE A 158 0.14 -6.51 4.52
N TRP A 159 0.19 -5.93 3.32
CA TRP A 159 -1.01 -5.43 2.64
C TRP A 159 -2.04 -6.54 2.41
N ALA A 160 -1.61 -7.70 1.91
CA ALA A 160 -2.50 -8.85 1.73
C ALA A 160 -3.10 -9.33 3.06
N VAL A 161 -2.30 -9.35 4.13
CA VAL A 161 -2.78 -9.72 5.47
C VAL A 161 -3.89 -8.77 5.92
N GLY A 162 -3.69 -7.46 5.75
CA GLY A 162 -4.70 -6.45 6.10
C GLY A 162 -6.01 -6.61 5.32
N TRP A 163 -5.94 -6.85 4.01
CA TRP A 163 -7.11 -7.11 3.18
C TRP A 163 -7.88 -8.37 3.59
N ILE A 164 -7.17 -9.45 3.91
CA ILE A 164 -7.79 -10.71 4.39
C ILE A 164 -8.48 -10.46 5.74
N VAL A 165 -7.85 -9.73 6.66
CA VAL A 165 -8.45 -9.37 7.94
C VAL A 165 -9.71 -8.50 7.72
N ALA A 166 -9.67 -7.51 6.83
CA ALA A 166 -10.83 -6.70 6.46
C ALA A 166 -11.98 -7.56 5.93
N ALA A 167 -11.68 -8.50 5.03
CA ALA A 167 -12.66 -9.42 4.46
C ALA A 167 -13.23 -10.38 5.53
N MET A 168 -12.41 -10.85 6.48
CA MET A 168 -12.87 -11.65 7.62
C MET A 168 -13.82 -10.86 8.52
N ILE A 169 -13.48 -9.60 8.85
CA ILE A 169 -14.35 -8.72 9.63
C ILE A 169 -15.66 -8.50 8.88
N GLY A 170 -15.60 -8.18 7.58
CA GLY A 170 -16.76 -8.01 6.74
C GLY A 170 -17.67 -9.25 6.74
N TYR A 171 -17.10 -10.44 6.56
CA TYR A 171 -17.83 -11.69 6.49
C TYR A 171 -18.41 -12.16 7.84
N VAL A 172 -17.63 -12.01 8.92
CA VAL A 172 -18.02 -12.54 10.24
C VAL A 172 -18.79 -11.52 11.05
N VAL A 173 -18.36 -10.25 11.09
CA VAL A 173 -18.96 -9.28 12.02
C VAL A 173 -20.24 -8.67 11.44
N ILE A 174 -20.18 -8.17 10.20
CA ILE A 174 -21.30 -7.39 9.65
C ILE A 174 -22.61 -8.19 9.61
N PRO A 175 -22.66 -9.42 9.08
CA PRO A 175 -23.93 -10.16 9.01
C PRO A 175 -24.44 -10.67 10.35
N ASN A 176 -23.56 -10.89 11.32
CA ASN A 176 -23.90 -11.54 12.59
C ASN A 176 -24.27 -10.56 13.74
N THR A 177 -24.14 -9.24 13.51
CA THR A 177 -24.40 -8.21 14.53
C THR A 177 -25.59 -7.31 14.17
N GLY A 178 -26.42 -7.73 13.21
CA GLY A 178 -27.65 -7.06 12.81
C GLY A 178 -27.39 -5.65 12.27
N ASP A 179 -28.30 -4.70 12.55
CA ASP A 179 -28.26 -3.32 12.04
C ASP A 179 -27.01 -2.54 12.48
N TRP A 180 -26.31 -3.00 13.52
CA TRP A 180 -25.08 -2.40 14.03
C TRP A 180 -23.82 -2.98 13.39
N GLY A 181 -23.95 -3.92 12.46
CA GLY A 181 -22.83 -4.69 11.91
C GLY A 181 -21.74 -3.86 11.32
N TRP A 182 -22.05 -2.88 10.49
CA TRP A 182 -21.07 -2.00 9.89
C TRP A 182 -20.40 -1.06 10.92
N ARG A 183 -21.10 -0.69 11.99
CA ARG A 183 -20.55 0.13 13.09
C ARG A 183 -19.53 -0.66 13.90
N TRP A 184 -19.84 -1.92 14.23
CA TRP A 184 -18.87 -2.81 14.88
C TRP A 184 -17.65 -3.08 14.04
N ALA A 185 -17.81 -3.26 12.73
CA ALA A 185 -16.67 -3.41 11.82
C ALA A 185 -15.74 -2.18 11.86
N LEU A 186 -16.29 -0.96 11.82
CA LEU A 186 -15.52 0.28 11.96
C LEU A 186 -14.92 0.46 13.36
N ALA A 187 -15.60 0.04 14.41
CA ALA A 187 -15.06 0.05 15.77
C ALA A 187 -13.84 -0.85 15.90
N ILE A 188 -13.83 -2.02 15.25
CA ILE A 188 -12.64 -2.88 15.12
C ILE A 188 -11.56 -2.16 14.28
N GLY A 189 -11.96 -1.40 13.25
CA GLY A 189 -11.07 -0.53 12.49
C GLY A 189 -10.37 0.56 13.30
N ALA A 190 -10.82 0.83 14.54
CA ALA A 190 -10.16 1.74 15.49
C ALA A 190 -9.00 1.10 16.30
N LEU A 191 -8.77 -0.22 16.19
CA LEU A 191 -7.68 -0.91 16.89
C LEU A 191 -6.29 -0.31 16.70
N PRO A 192 -5.94 0.32 15.56
CA PRO A 192 -4.67 1.03 15.39
C PRO A 192 -4.38 2.07 16.47
N LEU A 193 -5.41 2.68 17.05
CA LEU A 193 -5.25 3.58 18.21
C LEU A 193 -4.55 2.91 19.39
N LEU A 194 -4.89 1.66 19.68
CA LEU A 194 -4.23 0.87 20.73
C LEU A 194 -2.83 0.43 20.28
N TYR A 195 -2.69 0.10 19.00
CA TYR A 195 -1.41 -0.29 18.43
C TYR A 195 -0.39 0.87 18.43
N ALA A 196 -0.82 2.12 18.39
CA ALA A 196 0.06 3.29 18.49
C ALA A 196 0.96 3.25 19.72
N ILE A 197 0.48 2.71 20.85
CA ILE A 197 1.27 2.55 22.09
C ILE A 197 2.42 1.56 21.86
N VAL A 198 2.12 0.43 21.22
CA VAL A 198 3.10 -0.62 20.89
C VAL A 198 4.11 -0.12 19.87
N ALA A 199 3.64 0.53 18.83
CA ALA A 199 4.47 1.10 17.77
C ALA A 199 5.46 2.13 18.34
N ARG A 200 5.01 3.02 19.23
CA ARG A 200 5.87 4.01 19.89
C ARG A 200 6.99 3.37 20.71
N ALA A 201 6.75 2.21 21.30
CA ALA A 201 7.77 1.51 22.11
C ALA A 201 8.80 0.74 21.24
N HIS A 202 8.40 0.24 20.06
CA HIS A 202 9.18 -0.70 19.28
C HIS A 202 9.79 -0.14 17.98
N VAL A 203 9.26 0.97 17.47
CA VAL A 203 9.79 1.63 16.26
C VAL A 203 10.86 2.64 16.67
N PRO A 204 12.11 2.53 16.17
CA PRO A 204 13.16 3.52 16.44
C PRO A 204 12.91 4.81 15.65
N GLU A 205 13.53 5.91 16.08
CA GLU A 205 13.57 7.14 15.28
C GLU A 205 14.65 7.01 14.19
N SER A 206 14.43 7.65 13.04
CA SER A 206 15.37 7.66 11.92
C SER A 206 16.72 8.22 12.32
N VAL A 207 17.80 7.50 12.00
CA VAL A 207 19.18 7.95 12.24
C VAL A 207 19.46 9.25 11.49
N ARG A 208 19.03 9.38 10.25
CA ARG A 208 19.21 10.58 9.44
C ARG A 208 18.47 11.79 10.02
N PHE A 209 17.28 11.57 10.56
CA PHE A 209 16.55 12.63 11.24
C PHE A 209 17.27 13.09 12.49
N LEU A 210 17.72 12.17 13.34
CA LEU A 210 18.43 12.48 14.58
C LEU A 210 19.74 13.25 14.29
N GLU A 211 20.50 12.84 13.27
CA GLU A 211 21.71 13.55 12.82
C GLU A 211 21.38 14.96 12.33
N SER A 212 20.30 15.15 11.56
CA SER A 212 19.88 16.46 11.06
C SER A 212 19.46 17.42 12.16
N GLN A 213 19.06 16.90 13.34
CA GLN A 213 18.70 17.67 14.52
C GLN A 213 19.88 17.84 15.50
N GLY A 214 21.06 17.34 15.17
CA GLY A 214 22.23 17.37 16.07
C GLY A 214 22.12 16.43 17.27
N ARG A 215 21.15 15.47 17.27
CA ARG A 215 20.91 14.50 18.35
C ARG A 215 21.80 13.26 18.17
N GLU A 216 23.11 13.50 18.13
CA GLU A 216 24.14 12.48 17.80
C GLU A 216 24.13 11.28 18.74
N GLU A 217 23.92 11.50 20.05
CA GLU A 217 23.89 10.40 21.03
C GLU A 217 22.70 9.46 20.82
N GLU A 218 21.57 10.00 20.40
CA GLU A 218 20.37 9.18 20.12
C GLU A 218 20.51 8.43 18.81
N ALA A 219 21.10 9.07 17.79
CA ALA A 219 21.46 8.41 16.53
C ALA A 219 22.41 7.22 16.79
N GLU A 220 23.43 7.45 17.62
CA GLU A 220 24.39 6.40 18.01
C GLU A 220 23.72 5.28 18.80
N ARG A 221 22.82 5.59 19.74
CA ARG A 221 22.05 4.56 20.48
C ARG A 221 21.19 3.72 19.55
N ALA A 222 20.57 4.32 18.55
CA ALA A 222 19.75 3.59 17.57
C ALA A 222 20.60 2.60 16.77
N VAL A 223 21.78 3.02 16.26
CA VAL A 223 22.70 2.14 15.52
C VAL A 223 23.20 1.00 16.40
N ARG A 224 23.68 1.31 17.63
CA ARG A 224 24.19 0.31 18.57
C ARG A 224 23.16 -0.76 18.94
N TRP A 225 21.89 -0.40 18.99
CA TRP A 225 20.82 -1.38 19.24
C TRP A 225 20.76 -2.45 18.14
N PHE A 226 20.93 -2.06 16.87
CA PHE A 226 21.00 -3.00 15.74
C PHE A 226 22.31 -3.80 15.72
N GLU A 227 23.45 -3.15 16.03
CA GLU A 227 24.75 -3.82 16.10
C GLU A 227 24.78 -4.87 17.22
N ALA A 228 24.31 -4.52 18.42
CA ALA A 228 24.22 -5.45 19.54
C ALA A 228 23.32 -6.65 19.23
N ALA A 229 22.18 -6.44 18.55
CA ALA A 229 21.31 -7.52 18.11
C ALA A 229 21.95 -8.42 17.03
N GLY A 230 22.93 -7.92 16.29
CA GLY A 230 23.69 -8.64 15.27
C GLY A 230 25.03 -9.19 15.77
N GLY A 231 25.42 -8.94 17.02
CA GLY A 231 26.71 -9.34 17.56
C GLY A 231 27.90 -8.67 16.89
N VAL A 232 27.71 -7.44 16.35
CA VAL A 232 28.75 -6.68 15.66
C VAL A 232 29.30 -5.60 16.58
N GLU A 233 30.63 -5.51 16.67
CA GLU A 233 31.29 -4.49 17.49
C GLU A 233 31.06 -3.09 16.91
N PRO A 234 30.73 -2.10 17.77
CA PRO A 234 30.56 -0.72 17.37
C PRO A 234 31.88 -0.10 16.86
N VAL A 235 31.79 0.68 15.79
CA VAL A 235 32.91 1.47 15.23
C VAL A 235 32.57 2.95 15.36
N ALA A 236 33.59 3.79 15.59
CA ALA A 236 33.41 5.23 15.64
C ALA A 236 32.90 5.79 14.30
N SER A 237 31.92 6.68 14.35
CA SER A 237 31.38 7.35 13.18
C SER A 237 31.78 8.82 13.15
N PRO A 238 32.08 9.39 11.97
CA PRO A 238 32.20 10.84 11.82
C PRO A 238 30.83 11.51 12.02
N LYS A 239 30.82 12.81 12.24
CA LYS A 239 29.58 13.59 12.25
C LYS A 239 28.85 13.47 10.92
N GLY A 240 27.54 13.29 10.97
CA GLY A 240 26.72 13.12 9.78
C GLY A 240 26.78 14.34 8.86
N THR A 241 27.00 14.10 7.58
CA THR A 241 26.93 15.15 6.53
C THR A 241 25.58 15.08 5.83
N PRO A 242 24.86 16.20 5.70
CA PRO A 242 23.59 16.22 4.96
C PRO A 242 23.81 15.83 3.50
N LEU A 243 23.03 14.88 2.98
CA LEU A 243 23.04 14.53 1.57
C LEU A 243 22.42 15.67 0.73
N PRO A 244 23.01 15.99 -0.44
CA PRO A 244 22.47 17.02 -1.32
C PRO A 244 21.06 16.63 -1.80
N ARG A 245 20.11 17.58 -1.69
CA ARG A 245 18.75 17.44 -2.22
C ARG A 245 18.80 17.59 -3.73
N ILE A 246 18.35 16.59 -4.46
CA ILE A 246 18.27 16.59 -5.91
C ILE A 246 16.84 16.87 -6.34
N GLY A 247 16.67 17.78 -7.29
CA GLY A 247 15.35 18.20 -7.75
C GLY A 247 14.69 17.13 -8.63
N ALA A 248 13.38 16.93 -8.45
CA ALA A 248 12.55 16.02 -9.26
C ALA A 248 12.56 16.37 -10.78
N ARG A 249 13.07 17.54 -11.18
CA ARG A 249 13.19 17.95 -12.58
C ARG A 249 14.05 17.00 -13.43
N GLU A 250 15.03 16.32 -12.84
CA GLU A 250 15.87 15.36 -13.57
C GLU A 250 15.09 14.15 -14.10
N LEU A 251 13.94 13.80 -13.49
CA LEU A 251 13.05 12.73 -13.96
C LEU A 251 12.49 13.01 -15.37
N PHE A 252 12.42 14.27 -15.75
CA PHE A 252 11.93 14.73 -17.06
C PHE A 252 13.07 14.99 -18.05
N GLY A 253 14.33 14.75 -17.66
CA GLY A 253 15.47 14.82 -18.56
C GLY A 253 15.39 13.73 -19.65
N GLY A 254 15.87 14.03 -20.88
CA GLY A 254 15.70 13.14 -22.04
C GLY A 254 16.11 11.68 -21.81
N ARG A 255 17.10 11.43 -20.95
CA ARG A 255 17.56 10.07 -20.60
C ARG A 255 16.52 9.25 -19.80
N TYR A 256 15.74 9.91 -18.93
CA TYR A 256 14.80 9.24 -18.02
C TYR A 256 13.34 9.39 -18.43
N LEU A 257 13.00 10.30 -19.35
CA LEU A 257 11.64 10.63 -19.70
C LEU A 257 10.80 9.41 -20.10
N ALA A 258 11.31 8.57 -20.99
CA ALA A 258 10.60 7.37 -21.44
C ALA A 258 10.37 6.38 -20.28
N ARG A 259 11.36 6.18 -19.40
CA ARG A 259 11.23 5.33 -18.20
C ARG A 259 10.20 5.91 -17.22
N THR A 260 10.21 7.24 -17.04
CA THR A 260 9.28 7.95 -16.15
C THR A 260 7.85 7.82 -16.65
N ILE A 261 7.61 8.05 -17.95
CA ILE A 261 6.27 7.88 -18.54
C ILE A 261 5.80 6.44 -18.41
N ALA A 262 6.65 5.46 -18.74
CA ALA A 262 6.30 4.05 -18.66
C ALA A 262 5.95 3.60 -17.22
N ILE A 263 6.76 3.98 -16.22
CA ILE A 263 6.49 3.61 -14.83
C ILE A 263 5.25 4.35 -14.28
N TRP A 264 5.04 5.62 -14.63
CA TRP A 264 3.86 6.37 -14.22
C TRP A 264 2.59 5.79 -14.83
N ALA A 265 2.61 5.44 -16.12
CA ALA A 265 1.49 4.76 -16.78
C ALA A 265 1.19 3.41 -16.11
N THR A 266 2.23 2.62 -15.79
CA THR A 266 2.05 1.36 -15.07
C THR A 266 1.40 1.57 -13.70
N TRP A 267 1.91 2.53 -12.90
CA TRP A 267 1.32 2.88 -11.60
C TRP A 267 -0.11 3.36 -11.72
N PHE A 268 -0.39 4.24 -12.70
CA PHE A 268 -1.74 4.76 -12.93
C PHE A 268 -2.72 3.63 -13.22
N PHE A 269 -2.45 2.82 -14.24
CA PHE A 269 -3.38 1.79 -14.69
C PHE A 269 -3.52 0.62 -13.71
N VAL A 270 -2.46 0.24 -12.99
CA VAL A 270 -2.55 -0.76 -11.92
C VAL A 270 -3.43 -0.26 -10.79
N ASN A 271 -3.21 0.98 -10.30
CA ASN A 271 -4.04 1.57 -9.26
C ASN A 271 -5.50 1.74 -9.70
N PHE A 272 -5.72 2.21 -10.93
CA PHE A 272 -7.05 2.38 -11.50
C PHE A 272 -7.83 1.06 -11.47
N SER A 273 -7.22 0.00 -11.99
CA SER A 273 -7.88 -1.31 -12.07
C SER A 273 -8.05 -1.95 -10.69
N TYR A 274 -7.02 -1.90 -9.84
CA TYR A 274 -7.07 -2.50 -8.51
C TYR A 274 -8.13 -1.84 -7.63
N TYR A 275 -8.02 -0.54 -7.41
CA TYR A 275 -8.95 0.14 -6.51
C TYR A 275 -10.36 0.23 -7.11
N GLY A 276 -10.50 0.37 -8.42
CA GLY A 276 -11.80 0.28 -9.08
C GLY A 276 -12.48 -1.06 -8.87
N ALA A 277 -11.77 -2.17 -9.10
CA ALA A 277 -12.32 -3.50 -8.97
C ALA A 277 -12.58 -3.91 -7.51
N PHE A 278 -11.54 -3.86 -6.67
CA PHE A 278 -11.61 -4.46 -5.33
C PHE A 278 -12.42 -3.65 -4.33
N THR A 279 -12.46 -2.30 -4.44
CA THR A 279 -13.29 -1.49 -3.54
C THR A 279 -14.79 -1.62 -3.81
N TRP A 280 -15.16 -1.95 -5.05
CA TRP A 280 -16.56 -2.16 -5.43
C TRP A 280 -16.99 -3.62 -5.38
N MET A 281 -16.04 -4.57 -5.32
CA MET A 281 -16.34 -6.01 -5.41
C MET A 281 -17.40 -6.49 -4.41
N PRO A 282 -17.37 -6.14 -3.10
CA PRO A 282 -18.40 -6.56 -2.18
C PRO A 282 -19.81 -6.07 -2.58
N SER A 283 -19.94 -4.81 -3.02
CA SER A 283 -21.21 -4.25 -3.48
C SER A 283 -21.71 -4.95 -4.75
N LEU A 284 -20.83 -5.08 -5.77
CA LEU A 284 -21.20 -5.67 -7.06
C LEU A 284 -21.60 -7.15 -6.95
N LEU A 285 -20.94 -7.90 -6.08
CA LEU A 285 -21.30 -9.30 -5.82
C LEU A 285 -22.58 -9.39 -4.97
N ALA A 286 -22.83 -8.44 -4.05
CA ALA A 286 -24.09 -8.39 -3.31
C ALA A 286 -25.27 -8.14 -4.25
N ASP A 287 -25.14 -7.21 -5.18
CA ASP A 287 -26.15 -6.91 -6.19
C ASP A 287 -26.37 -8.12 -7.11
N GLN A 288 -25.29 -8.83 -7.51
CA GLN A 288 -25.39 -10.01 -8.39
C GLN A 288 -26.04 -11.22 -7.72
N PHE A 289 -25.75 -11.48 -6.45
CA PHE A 289 -26.20 -12.69 -5.74
C PHE A 289 -27.33 -12.45 -4.74
N GLY A 290 -27.78 -11.20 -4.59
CA GLY A 290 -28.88 -10.81 -3.69
C GLY A 290 -28.58 -11.07 -2.20
N SER A 291 -27.30 -11.17 -1.80
CA SER A 291 -26.92 -11.50 -0.43
C SER A 291 -25.57 -10.90 -0.05
N LEU A 292 -25.55 -10.03 0.96
CA LEU A 292 -24.32 -9.48 1.53
C LEU A 292 -23.40 -10.58 2.09
N THR A 293 -23.95 -11.53 2.85
CA THR A 293 -23.16 -12.61 3.46
C THR A 293 -22.44 -13.45 2.40
N LYS A 294 -23.15 -13.85 1.31
CA LYS A 294 -22.53 -14.60 0.21
C LYS A 294 -21.45 -13.77 -0.48
N SER A 295 -21.72 -12.49 -0.77
CA SER A 295 -20.76 -11.58 -1.38
C SER A 295 -19.50 -11.45 -0.54
N PHE A 296 -19.63 -11.25 0.76
CA PHE A 296 -18.51 -11.09 1.67
C PHE A 296 -17.68 -12.38 1.78
N GLY A 297 -18.34 -13.55 1.81
CA GLY A 297 -17.66 -14.85 1.78
C GLY A 297 -16.88 -15.08 0.48
N TYR A 298 -17.44 -14.73 -0.67
CA TYR A 298 -16.75 -14.84 -1.96
C TYR A 298 -15.58 -13.85 -2.04
N THR A 299 -15.76 -12.62 -1.57
CA THR A 299 -14.67 -11.62 -1.52
C THR A 299 -13.55 -12.06 -0.58
N LEU A 300 -13.86 -12.71 0.55
CA LEU A 300 -12.87 -13.29 1.44
C LEU A 300 -12.04 -14.37 0.73
N ALA A 301 -12.71 -15.33 0.06
CA ALA A 301 -12.03 -16.38 -0.70
C ALA A 301 -11.11 -15.79 -1.79
N ILE A 302 -11.58 -14.77 -2.52
CA ILE A 302 -10.81 -14.05 -3.52
C ILE A 302 -9.60 -13.34 -2.89
N SER A 303 -9.77 -12.74 -1.70
CA SER A 303 -8.69 -12.02 -1.00
C SER A 303 -7.59 -12.96 -0.51
N ILE A 304 -7.91 -14.18 -0.08
CA ILE A 304 -6.92 -15.18 0.35
C ILE A 304 -5.94 -15.52 -0.79
N ALA A 305 -6.41 -15.52 -2.04
CA ALA A 305 -5.58 -15.79 -3.20
C ALA A 305 -4.47 -14.75 -3.45
N GLN A 306 -4.48 -13.61 -2.76
CA GLN A 306 -3.41 -12.60 -2.81
C GLN A 306 -2.07 -13.17 -2.30
N LEU A 307 -2.09 -13.97 -1.24
CA LEU A 307 -0.87 -14.50 -0.64
C LEU A 307 -0.07 -15.39 -1.60
N PRO A 308 -0.63 -16.45 -2.21
CA PRO A 308 0.11 -17.23 -3.19
C PRO A 308 0.58 -16.39 -4.40
N GLY A 309 -0.16 -15.34 -4.77
CA GLY A 309 0.25 -14.39 -5.81
C GLY A 309 1.56 -13.68 -5.49
N TYR A 310 1.70 -13.14 -4.27
CA TYR A 310 2.94 -12.52 -3.81
C TYR A 310 4.12 -13.51 -3.79
N PHE A 311 3.91 -14.73 -3.25
CA PHE A 311 4.98 -15.73 -3.19
C PHE A 311 5.44 -16.18 -4.58
N LEU A 312 4.50 -16.40 -5.49
CA LEU A 312 4.81 -16.77 -6.87
C LEU A 312 5.57 -15.64 -7.59
N ALA A 313 5.15 -14.40 -7.40
CA ALA A 313 5.82 -13.25 -7.99
C ALA A 313 7.24 -13.07 -7.44
N ALA A 314 7.44 -13.21 -6.12
CA ALA A 314 8.74 -13.14 -5.49
C ALA A 314 9.72 -14.21 -5.99
N TRP A 315 9.21 -15.41 -6.28
CA TRP A 315 10.01 -16.49 -6.88
C TRP A 315 10.32 -16.24 -8.34
N LEU A 316 9.33 -15.85 -9.15
CA LEU A 316 9.49 -15.64 -10.58
C LEU A 316 10.36 -14.42 -10.92
N VAL A 317 10.34 -13.38 -10.08
CA VAL A 317 11.15 -12.18 -10.29
C VAL A 317 12.65 -12.47 -10.30
N GLU A 318 13.07 -13.46 -9.55
CA GLU A 318 14.48 -13.89 -9.53
C GLU A 318 14.86 -14.75 -10.76
N ILE A 319 13.88 -15.52 -11.31
CA ILE A 319 14.11 -16.44 -12.43
C ILE A 319 13.89 -15.73 -13.77
N TRP A 320 12.81 -15.00 -13.94
CA TRP A 320 12.42 -14.38 -15.20
C TRP A 320 12.90 -12.93 -15.35
N GLY A 321 13.26 -12.29 -14.24
CA GLY A 321 13.55 -10.86 -14.17
C GLY A 321 12.30 -10.03 -13.90
N ARG A 322 12.55 -8.74 -13.66
CA ARG A 322 11.52 -7.81 -13.17
C ARG A 322 10.48 -7.48 -14.24
N ARG A 323 10.91 -7.07 -15.42
CA ARG A 323 10.03 -6.67 -16.53
C ARG A 323 9.12 -7.78 -16.99
N ARG A 324 9.67 -8.98 -17.21
CA ARG A 324 8.88 -10.13 -17.69
C ARG A 324 7.84 -10.56 -16.66
N THR A 325 8.23 -10.68 -15.40
CA THR A 325 7.31 -11.07 -14.33
C THR A 325 6.18 -10.06 -14.21
N LEU A 326 6.48 -8.76 -14.15
CA LEU A 326 5.48 -7.70 -14.07
C LEU A 326 4.50 -7.78 -15.25
N SER A 327 5.01 -7.86 -16.48
CA SER A 327 4.18 -7.88 -17.69
C SER A 327 3.28 -9.12 -17.77
N VAL A 328 3.80 -10.32 -17.41
CA VAL A 328 3.00 -11.55 -17.40
C VAL A 328 1.89 -11.47 -16.34
N PHE A 329 2.18 -11.02 -15.13
CA PHE A 329 1.18 -10.88 -14.09
C PHE A 329 0.09 -9.87 -14.47
N LEU A 330 0.46 -8.75 -15.12
CA LEU A 330 -0.50 -7.76 -15.62
C LEU A 330 -1.34 -8.30 -16.80
N ALA A 331 -0.74 -9.07 -17.70
CA ALA A 331 -1.47 -9.73 -18.79
C ALA A 331 -2.49 -10.75 -18.25
N VAL A 332 -2.07 -11.57 -17.27
CA VAL A 332 -2.98 -12.51 -16.59
C VAL A 332 -4.10 -11.77 -15.86
N SER A 333 -3.78 -10.63 -15.20
CA SER A 333 -4.79 -9.80 -14.55
C SER A 333 -5.80 -9.22 -15.54
N ALA A 334 -5.35 -8.81 -16.72
CA ALA A 334 -6.24 -8.33 -17.80
C ALA A 334 -7.20 -9.44 -18.27
N VAL A 335 -6.68 -10.63 -18.54
CA VAL A 335 -7.50 -11.79 -18.95
C VAL A 335 -8.47 -12.19 -17.83
N ALA A 336 -8.00 -12.25 -16.59
CA ALA A 336 -8.82 -12.61 -15.44
C ALA A 336 -9.94 -11.58 -15.18
N ALA A 337 -9.65 -10.27 -15.29
CA ALA A 337 -10.65 -9.21 -15.15
C ALA A 337 -11.70 -9.28 -16.27
N PHE A 338 -11.28 -9.54 -17.52
CA PHE A 338 -12.19 -9.72 -18.63
C PHE A 338 -13.08 -10.95 -18.41
N ALA A 339 -12.51 -12.09 -18.03
CA ALA A 339 -13.28 -13.31 -17.73
C ALA A 339 -14.23 -13.10 -16.53
N PHE A 340 -13.80 -12.37 -15.50
CA PHE A 340 -14.65 -12.00 -14.36
C PHE A 340 -15.83 -11.11 -14.77
N SER A 341 -15.67 -10.25 -15.79
CA SER A 341 -16.77 -9.43 -16.33
C SER A 341 -17.94 -10.28 -16.83
N GLN A 342 -17.64 -11.48 -17.36
CA GLN A 342 -18.61 -12.42 -17.91
C GLN A 342 -19.07 -13.48 -16.90
N ALA A 343 -18.54 -13.47 -15.67
CA ALA A 343 -18.81 -14.49 -14.67
C ALA A 343 -20.24 -14.42 -14.15
N GLY A 344 -21.09 -15.34 -14.56
CA GLY A 344 -22.50 -15.46 -14.15
C GLY A 344 -22.72 -16.48 -13.02
N SER A 345 -21.81 -17.43 -12.82
CA SER A 345 -21.92 -18.45 -11.77
C SER A 345 -20.92 -18.21 -10.64
N VAL A 346 -21.22 -18.76 -9.45
CA VAL A 346 -20.33 -18.70 -8.28
C VAL A 346 -18.95 -19.28 -8.61
N ALA A 347 -18.90 -20.41 -9.30
CA ALA A 347 -17.63 -21.06 -9.68
C ALA A 347 -16.76 -20.14 -10.55
N MET A 348 -17.36 -19.48 -11.54
CA MET A 348 -16.65 -18.53 -12.41
C MET A 348 -16.18 -17.30 -11.63
N VAL A 349 -17.02 -16.73 -10.76
CA VAL A 349 -16.66 -15.59 -9.90
C VAL A 349 -15.48 -15.93 -9.01
N LEU A 350 -15.49 -17.09 -8.36
CA LEU A 350 -14.37 -17.52 -7.52
C LEU A 350 -13.12 -17.81 -8.36
N ALA A 351 -13.22 -18.57 -9.43
CA ALA A 351 -12.05 -18.92 -10.25
C ALA A 351 -11.36 -17.69 -10.84
N PHE A 352 -12.11 -16.83 -11.52
CA PHE A 352 -11.52 -15.64 -12.15
C PHE A 352 -11.22 -14.51 -11.15
N GLY A 353 -12.01 -14.40 -10.07
CA GLY A 353 -11.72 -13.47 -8.99
C GLY A 353 -10.43 -13.82 -8.24
N MET A 354 -10.22 -15.09 -7.91
CA MET A 354 -8.99 -15.56 -7.27
C MET A 354 -7.79 -15.41 -8.21
N LEU A 355 -7.93 -15.72 -9.49
CA LEU A 355 -6.87 -15.53 -10.50
C LEU A 355 -6.50 -14.04 -10.63
N LEU A 356 -7.51 -13.16 -10.71
CA LEU A 356 -7.31 -11.72 -10.75
C LEU A 356 -6.59 -11.22 -9.48
N SER A 357 -7.04 -11.69 -8.33
CA SER A 357 -6.48 -11.30 -7.03
C SER A 357 -5.01 -11.72 -6.90
N ALA A 358 -4.70 -12.98 -7.21
CA ALA A 358 -3.34 -13.49 -7.15
C ALA A 358 -2.40 -12.80 -8.14
N SER A 359 -2.82 -12.67 -9.40
CA SER A 359 -1.98 -12.06 -10.43
C SER A 359 -1.75 -10.57 -10.18
N ASN A 360 -2.78 -9.83 -9.78
CA ASN A 360 -2.66 -8.40 -9.54
C ASN A 360 -1.74 -8.10 -8.34
N LEU A 361 -1.92 -8.79 -7.22
CA LEU A 361 -1.07 -8.55 -6.04
C LEU A 361 0.37 -9.02 -6.27
N GLY A 362 0.57 -10.07 -7.08
CA GLY A 362 1.89 -10.42 -7.58
C GLY A 362 2.53 -9.29 -8.40
N ALA A 363 1.76 -8.68 -9.32
CA ALA A 363 2.21 -7.52 -10.09
C ALA A 363 2.56 -6.32 -9.17
N TRP A 364 1.77 -6.06 -8.11
CA TRP A 364 2.04 -5.03 -7.13
C TRP A 364 3.41 -5.20 -6.46
N GLY A 365 3.73 -6.40 -5.96
CA GLY A 365 5.03 -6.68 -5.33
C GLY A 365 6.19 -6.41 -6.29
N VAL A 366 6.07 -6.82 -7.55
CA VAL A 366 7.09 -6.57 -8.57
C VAL A 366 7.19 -5.08 -8.92
N LEU A 367 6.07 -4.37 -9.01
CA LEU A 367 6.03 -2.93 -9.33
C LEU A 367 6.78 -2.10 -8.28
N TYR A 368 6.59 -2.39 -6.99
CA TYR A 368 7.33 -1.76 -5.90
C TYR A 368 8.84 -2.05 -5.97
N ALA A 369 9.22 -3.27 -6.37
CA ALA A 369 10.63 -3.63 -6.53
C ALA A 369 11.28 -2.92 -7.73
N VAL A 370 10.60 -2.88 -8.88
CA VAL A 370 11.12 -2.28 -10.13
C VAL A 370 11.27 -0.77 -10.02
N THR A 371 10.31 -0.11 -9.39
CA THR A 371 10.23 1.37 -9.38
C THR A 371 11.54 2.04 -8.91
N PRO A 372 12.16 1.67 -7.78
CA PRO A 372 13.43 2.24 -7.38
C PRO A 372 14.63 1.72 -8.18
N GLU A 373 14.56 0.51 -8.77
CA GLU A 373 15.70 -0.11 -9.46
C GLU A 373 16.02 0.52 -10.83
N ILE A 374 15.04 1.14 -11.47
CA ILE A 374 15.23 1.74 -12.81
C ILE A 374 15.84 3.15 -12.78
N TYR A 375 16.12 3.69 -11.59
CA TYR A 375 16.72 5.02 -11.40
C TYR A 375 18.01 4.93 -10.60
N PRO A 376 18.96 5.87 -10.83
CA PRO A 376 20.15 5.96 -9.99
C PRO A 376 19.80 6.29 -8.55
N THR A 377 20.67 5.91 -7.62
CA THR A 377 20.46 6.01 -6.17
C THR A 377 19.96 7.37 -5.73
N ARG A 378 20.48 8.44 -6.32
CA ARG A 378 20.12 9.84 -6.01
C ARG A 378 18.67 10.21 -6.37
N LEU A 379 18.05 9.56 -7.37
CA LEU A 379 16.70 9.88 -7.87
C LEU A 379 15.61 8.91 -7.37
N ARG A 380 15.98 7.76 -6.78
CA ARG A 380 15.05 6.69 -6.40
C ARG A 380 13.87 7.14 -5.55
N GLY A 381 14.15 7.91 -4.49
CA GLY A 381 13.10 8.38 -3.59
C GLY A 381 12.12 9.31 -4.28
N ALA A 382 12.64 10.27 -5.06
CA ALA A 382 11.80 11.20 -5.81
C ALA A 382 10.97 10.49 -6.89
N ALA A 383 11.59 9.52 -7.60
CA ALA A 383 10.93 8.74 -8.65
C ALA A 383 9.80 7.85 -8.08
N ALA A 384 10.08 7.12 -7.00
CA ALA A 384 9.09 6.27 -6.34
C ALA A 384 7.93 7.10 -5.76
N GLY A 385 8.23 8.24 -5.13
CA GLY A 385 7.20 9.14 -4.60
C GLY A 385 6.33 9.74 -5.70
N ALA A 386 6.92 10.17 -6.81
CA ALA A 386 6.18 10.71 -7.95
C ALA A 386 5.29 9.64 -8.62
N ALA A 387 5.80 8.43 -8.82
CA ALA A 387 5.04 7.32 -9.38
C ALA A 387 3.86 6.93 -8.48
N ALA A 388 4.07 6.85 -7.17
CA ALA A 388 3.00 6.60 -6.20
C ALA A 388 1.94 7.71 -6.21
N ALA A 389 2.35 8.99 -6.33
CA ALA A 389 1.42 10.12 -6.44
C ALA A 389 0.51 10.01 -7.67
N VAL A 390 1.07 9.65 -8.84
CA VAL A 390 0.28 9.38 -10.05
C VAL A 390 -0.70 8.22 -9.83
N GLY A 391 -0.27 7.15 -9.16
CA GLY A 391 -1.15 6.05 -8.76
C GLY A 391 -2.30 6.50 -7.86
N ARG A 392 -2.08 7.45 -6.95
CA ARG A 392 -3.15 7.98 -6.09
C ARG A 392 -4.24 8.72 -6.86
N ILE A 393 -3.88 9.45 -7.93
CA ILE A 393 -4.87 10.08 -8.82
C ILE A 393 -5.79 9.01 -9.39
N ALA A 394 -5.22 7.91 -9.88
CA ALA A 394 -6.00 6.79 -10.42
C ALA A 394 -6.91 6.13 -9.36
N ALA A 395 -6.41 5.95 -8.13
CA ALA A 395 -7.17 5.40 -7.02
C ALA A 395 -8.37 6.29 -6.61
N ILE A 396 -8.26 7.61 -6.78
CA ILE A 396 -9.37 8.55 -6.56
C ILE A 396 -10.41 8.43 -7.67
N VAL A 397 -9.94 8.42 -8.92
CA VAL A 397 -10.81 8.49 -10.11
C VAL A 397 -11.56 7.17 -10.35
N ALA A 398 -10.91 6.03 -10.13
CA ALA A 398 -11.47 4.73 -10.48
C ALA A 398 -12.81 4.43 -9.79
N PRO A 399 -12.96 4.54 -8.45
CA PRO A 399 -14.24 4.29 -7.81
C PRO A 399 -15.34 5.29 -8.23
N LEU A 400 -14.98 6.54 -8.57
CA LEU A 400 -15.92 7.56 -9.02
C LEU A 400 -16.53 7.24 -10.40
N LEU A 401 -15.81 6.52 -11.25
CA LEU A 401 -16.30 6.15 -12.59
C LEU A 401 -17.19 4.90 -12.58
N VAL A 402 -17.16 4.08 -11.54
CA VAL A 402 -17.95 2.84 -11.49
C VAL A 402 -19.46 3.10 -11.62
N PRO A 403 -20.09 4.09 -10.96
CA PRO A 403 -21.50 4.38 -11.16
C PRO A 403 -21.87 4.64 -12.62
N TRP A 404 -21.01 5.36 -13.34
CA TRP A 404 -21.21 5.59 -14.77
C TRP A 404 -21.09 4.30 -15.60
N PHE A 405 -20.12 3.43 -15.29
CA PHE A 405 -20.02 2.12 -15.93
C PHE A 405 -21.26 1.24 -15.67
N LEU A 406 -21.82 1.33 -14.46
CA LEU A 406 -23.06 0.61 -14.11
C LEU A 406 -24.26 1.13 -14.91
N THR A 407 -24.37 2.44 -15.13
CA THR A 407 -25.46 2.99 -15.98
C THR A 407 -25.35 2.49 -17.43
N LEU A 408 -24.13 2.42 -17.98
CA LEU A 408 -23.88 1.92 -19.34
C LEU A 408 -24.21 0.44 -19.52
N SER A 409 -24.14 -0.34 -18.44
CA SER A 409 -24.34 -1.80 -18.45
C SER A 409 -25.69 -2.24 -17.89
N GLY A 410 -26.62 -1.30 -17.61
CA GLY A 410 -27.91 -1.62 -17.02
C GLY A 410 -27.80 -2.21 -15.58
N GLY A 411 -26.81 -1.76 -14.81
CA GLY A 411 -26.54 -2.23 -13.44
C GLY A 411 -25.57 -3.41 -13.35
N SER A 412 -25.08 -3.95 -14.48
CA SER A 412 -24.14 -5.08 -14.47
C SER A 412 -22.69 -4.62 -14.21
N LYS A 413 -21.89 -5.49 -13.57
CA LYS A 413 -20.44 -5.31 -13.41
C LYS A 413 -19.64 -5.37 -14.72
N ALA A 414 -20.26 -5.82 -15.82
CA ALA A 414 -19.56 -6.19 -17.06
C ALA A 414 -18.72 -5.05 -17.62
N VAL A 415 -19.31 -3.86 -17.85
CA VAL A 415 -18.58 -2.73 -18.43
C VAL A 415 -17.42 -2.27 -17.51
N ALA A 416 -17.63 -2.22 -16.20
CA ALA A 416 -16.60 -1.84 -15.25
C ALA A 416 -15.37 -2.77 -15.35
N PHE A 417 -15.59 -4.09 -15.33
CA PHE A 417 -14.49 -5.05 -15.40
C PHE A 417 -13.84 -5.16 -16.77
N VAL A 418 -14.57 -4.89 -17.88
CA VAL A 418 -13.96 -4.74 -19.21
C VAL A 418 -13.02 -3.53 -19.25
N VAL A 419 -13.42 -2.39 -18.66
CA VAL A 419 -12.56 -1.19 -18.57
C VAL A 419 -11.34 -1.47 -17.70
N PHE A 420 -11.50 -2.17 -16.57
CA PHE A 420 -10.35 -2.55 -15.73
C PHE A 420 -9.43 -3.53 -16.44
N ALA A 421 -9.96 -4.47 -17.22
CA ALA A 421 -9.16 -5.38 -18.05
C ALA A 421 -8.34 -4.62 -19.10
N ALA A 422 -8.95 -3.65 -19.79
CA ALA A 422 -8.25 -2.77 -20.72
C ALA A 422 -7.16 -1.96 -20.04
N ALA A 423 -7.41 -1.43 -18.84
CA ALA A 423 -6.41 -0.71 -18.06
C ALA A 423 -5.25 -1.63 -17.61
N PHE A 424 -5.51 -2.87 -17.19
CA PHE A 424 -4.43 -3.84 -16.92
C PHE A 424 -3.61 -4.16 -18.18
N LEU A 425 -4.24 -4.24 -19.35
CA LEU A 425 -3.53 -4.41 -20.61
C LEU A 425 -2.64 -3.21 -20.93
N LEU A 426 -3.13 -1.98 -20.72
CA LEU A 426 -2.32 -0.76 -20.89
C LEU A 426 -1.17 -0.73 -19.88
N ALA A 427 -1.38 -1.16 -18.64
CA ALA A 427 -0.30 -1.32 -17.66
C ALA A 427 0.74 -2.35 -18.12
N CYS A 428 0.32 -3.47 -18.70
CA CYS A 428 1.20 -4.48 -19.26
C CYS A 428 2.05 -3.91 -20.41
N LEU A 429 1.44 -3.20 -21.34
CA LEU A 429 2.14 -2.57 -22.47
C LEU A 429 3.15 -1.51 -21.97
N ALA A 430 2.78 -0.71 -20.98
CA ALA A 430 3.69 0.25 -20.34
C ALA A 430 4.85 -0.46 -19.63
N ALA A 431 4.58 -1.57 -18.92
CA ALA A 431 5.60 -2.37 -18.24
C ALA A 431 6.61 -3.00 -19.20
N LEU A 432 6.19 -3.39 -20.41
CA LEU A 432 7.09 -3.89 -21.47
C LEU A 432 8.10 -2.83 -21.96
N CYS A 433 7.79 -1.55 -21.81
CA CYS A 433 8.70 -0.44 -22.14
C CYS A 433 9.76 -0.19 -21.04
N LEU A 434 9.65 -0.84 -19.87
CA LEU A 434 10.63 -0.66 -18.79
C LEU A 434 11.93 -1.41 -19.10
N PRO A 435 13.10 -0.89 -18.65
CA PRO A 435 14.37 -1.58 -18.81
C PRO A 435 14.42 -2.83 -17.92
N GLU A 436 15.00 -3.92 -18.42
CA GLU A 436 15.31 -5.09 -17.59
C GLU A 436 16.64 -4.88 -16.86
N ARG A 437 16.62 -5.06 -15.53
CA ARG A 437 17.78 -4.82 -14.65
C ARG A 437 18.25 -6.07 -13.91
N ARG A 438 17.82 -7.25 -14.33
CA ARG A 438 18.19 -8.51 -13.69
C ARG A 438 19.72 -8.66 -13.63
N GLY A 439 20.26 -8.87 -12.42
CA GLY A 439 21.70 -9.13 -12.21
C GLY A 439 22.63 -7.94 -12.48
N GLN A 440 22.08 -6.74 -12.73
CA GLN A 440 22.89 -5.54 -12.91
C GLN A 440 23.10 -4.82 -11.56
N ALA A 441 24.30 -4.28 -11.36
CA ALA A 441 24.54 -3.36 -10.27
C ALA A 441 23.65 -2.12 -10.43
N LEU A 442 23.23 -1.57 -9.31
CA LEU A 442 22.41 -0.35 -9.32
C LEU A 442 23.26 0.83 -9.85
N GLU A 443 22.69 1.65 -10.73
CA GLU A 443 23.36 2.88 -11.17
C GLU A 443 23.57 3.81 -9.97
N ASP A 444 24.79 4.33 -9.81
CA ASP A 444 25.13 5.35 -8.81
C ASP A 444 24.69 6.75 -9.22
#